data_1564159145263f753deea36ccc114384
#
_entry.id   1564159145263f753deea36ccc114384
#
_cell.length_a   1.000
_cell.length_b   1.000
_cell.length_c   1.000
_cell.angle_alpha   90.00
_cell.angle_beta   90.00
_cell.angle_gamma   90.00
#
_symmetry.space_group_name_H-M   'P 1'
#
loop_
_entity.id
_entity.type
_entity.pdbx_description
1 polymer ?
#
loop_
_entity_poly.entity_id
_entity_poly.type
_entity_poly.pdbx_seq_one_letter_code
_entity_poly.pdbx_strand_id
1 'polypeptide(L)'
;MAPYLYVKITPIDNGYKGLRDPVEFLYPEHLEPGKPKEPRYLNIGAGDFRHRMWHNLDYKTMVKKIKPRGYEHTDINHDLSSIKPIPIKSDSIKIAYSSHAIEHINEEAGKFLMEEVYRILIPGGTFRITCPDILFYYDAYKNNNIQVFLERLNPHKLGVDYSRSSIQHFFVNGLAGALHSDSRYTDSYIDEIFNTLPFEEALDHFIKLLPIDSGGGYFHQNWFTENKMEKYMEDAGFKKIVVTGPGKSREPVLFAGQLFGFFDTTTVGGSLFMECSKPLN
;
A
#
# COMPACT_ATOMS: atom_id res chain seq x y z
N MET A 1 29.83 0.44 11.47
CA MET A 1 28.52 -0.01 10.96
C MET A 1 28.10 -1.21 11.79
N ALA A 2 27.08 -1.08 12.63
CA ALA A 2 26.56 -2.19 13.41
C ALA A 2 25.70 -3.08 12.49
N PRO A 3 25.82 -4.39 12.56
CA PRO A 3 24.99 -5.29 11.76
C PRO A 3 23.55 -5.19 12.27
N TYR A 4 22.63 -4.87 11.37
CA TYR A 4 21.21 -4.94 11.66
C TYR A 4 20.84 -6.40 11.89
N LEU A 5 20.39 -6.72 13.10
CA LEU A 5 19.84 -8.03 13.43
C LEU A 5 18.44 -8.12 12.80
N TYR A 6 18.34 -8.82 11.68
CA TYR A 6 17.04 -9.16 11.12
C TYR A 6 16.41 -10.27 11.97
N VAL A 7 15.52 -9.91 12.85
CA VAL A 7 14.61 -10.88 13.45
C VAL A 7 13.52 -11.14 12.43
N LYS A 8 13.63 -12.25 11.70
CA LYS A 8 12.57 -12.76 10.85
C LYS A 8 11.47 -13.30 11.76
N ILE A 9 10.52 -12.48 12.15
CA ILE A 9 9.30 -12.95 12.80
C ILE A 9 8.49 -13.61 11.69
N THR A 10 8.58 -14.93 11.61
CA THR A 10 7.69 -15.71 10.74
C THR A 10 6.30 -15.60 11.37
N PRO A 11 5.26 -15.10 10.65
CA PRO A 11 3.91 -15.21 11.15
C PRO A 11 3.64 -16.68 11.44
N ILE A 12 3.25 -17.00 12.66
CA ILE A 12 2.79 -18.34 12.98
C ILE A 12 1.49 -18.52 12.22
N ASP A 13 1.56 -19.25 11.13
CA ASP A 13 0.43 -19.54 10.22
C ASP A 13 -0.48 -20.60 10.86
N ASN A 14 -1.03 -20.27 12.01
CA ASN A 14 -2.05 -21.06 12.66
C ASN A 14 -3.19 -20.13 13.03
N GLY A 15 -4.14 -20.06 12.13
CA GLY A 15 -5.48 -19.53 12.30
C GLY A 15 -5.68 -18.65 13.54
N TYR A 16 -5.49 -17.36 13.42
CA TYR A 16 -5.65 -16.36 14.49
C TYR A 16 -7.07 -16.29 15.06
N LYS A 17 -7.66 -17.46 15.35
CA LYS A 17 -8.86 -17.52 16.18
C LYS A 17 -8.39 -17.39 17.64
N GLY A 18 -8.39 -16.15 18.14
CA GLY A 18 -8.29 -15.92 19.57
C GLY A 18 -6.94 -15.44 20.13
N LEU A 19 -5.93 -15.11 19.32
CA LEU A 19 -4.75 -14.41 19.84
C LEU A 19 -5.13 -12.96 20.13
N ARG A 20 -5.00 -12.57 21.38
CA ARG A 20 -5.07 -11.15 21.77
C ARG A 20 -3.85 -10.46 21.22
N ASP A 21 -4.06 -9.30 20.58
CA ASP A 21 -2.97 -8.40 20.26
C ASP A 21 -2.22 -8.06 21.56
N PRO A 22 -0.92 -8.37 21.67
CA PRO A 22 -0.16 -8.11 22.88
C PRO A 22 -0.05 -6.62 23.19
N VAL A 23 -0.40 -5.74 22.25
CA VAL A 23 -0.44 -4.28 22.43
C VAL A 23 -1.87 -3.73 22.52
N GLU A 24 -2.85 -4.58 22.70
CA GLU A 24 -4.26 -4.20 22.79
C GLU A 24 -4.51 -3.13 23.88
N PHE A 25 -3.71 -3.10 24.93
CA PHE A 25 -3.77 -2.10 25.98
C PHE A 25 -3.46 -0.66 25.52
N LEU A 26 -2.85 -0.48 24.34
CA LEU A 26 -2.60 0.84 23.76
C LEU A 26 -3.85 1.46 23.11
N TYR A 27 -4.90 0.67 22.91
CA TYR A 27 -6.17 1.17 22.41
C TYR A 27 -7.04 1.60 23.61
N PRO A 28 -7.54 2.85 23.65
CA PRO A 28 -8.41 3.28 24.73
C PRO A 28 -9.66 2.41 24.90
N GLU A 29 -10.10 1.80 23.82
CA GLU A 29 -11.30 0.96 23.73
C GLU A 29 -11.02 -0.52 24.03
N HIS A 30 -9.82 -0.91 24.44
CA HIS A 30 -9.44 -2.33 24.64
C HIS A 30 -10.25 -3.06 25.72
N LEU A 31 -10.84 -2.32 26.65
CA LEU A 31 -11.68 -2.86 27.70
C LEU A 31 -13.10 -3.20 27.24
N GLU A 32 -13.53 -2.67 26.10
CA GLU A 32 -14.85 -2.94 25.56
C GLU A 32 -14.93 -4.38 25.02
N PRO A 33 -16.04 -5.10 25.26
CA PRO A 33 -16.20 -6.44 24.75
C PRO A 33 -16.44 -6.42 23.22
N GLY A 34 -15.63 -7.18 22.49
CA GLY A 34 -15.75 -7.32 21.04
C GLY A 34 -15.14 -6.18 20.24
N LYS A 35 -15.45 -6.14 18.94
CA LYS A 35 -15.04 -5.08 18.03
C LYS A 35 -15.90 -3.83 18.29
N PRO A 36 -15.32 -2.62 18.32
CA PRO A 36 -16.09 -1.39 18.46
C PRO A 36 -17.20 -1.32 17.39
N LYS A 37 -18.40 -0.90 17.75
CA LYS A 37 -19.53 -0.77 16.83
C LYS A 37 -19.27 0.30 15.77
N GLU A 38 -18.69 1.41 16.19
CA GLU A 38 -18.30 2.51 15.31
C GLU A 38 -16.81 2.40 14.99
N PRO A 39 -16.44 2.58 13.72
CA PRO A 39 -15.04 2.52 13.32
C PRO A 39 -14.26 3.71 13.93
N ARG A 40 -13.16 3.40 14.63
CA ARG A 40 -12.20 4.38 15.17
C ARG A 40 -10.83 4.19 14.53
N TYR A 41 -10.55 2.98 14.14
CA TYR A 41 -9.31 2.56 13.48
C TYR A 41 -9.69 1.88 12.17
N LEU A 42 -9.19 2.40 11.06
CA LEU A 42 -9.60 1.96 9.72
C LEU A 42 -8.41 1.46 8.92
N ASN A 43 -8.49 0.25 8.39
CA ASN A 43 -7.56 -0.27 7.40
C ASN A 43 -8.22 -0.22 6.01
N ILE A 44 -7.61 0.52 5.10
CA ILE A 44 -8.12 0.82 3.76
C ILE A 44 -7.37 -0.04 2.74
N GLY A 45 -8.12 -0.78 1.90
CA GLY A 45 -7.55 -1.81 1.03
C GLY A 45 -7.00 -2.98 1.86
N ALA A 46 -7.79 -3.42 2.83
CA ALA A 46 -7.33 -4.24 3.95
C ALA A 46 -6.97 -5.69 3.58
N GLY A 47 -7.45 -6.20 2.43
CA GLY A 47 -7.19 -7.58 2.03
C GLY A 47 -7.66 -8.60 3.06
N ASP A 48 -6.74 -9.40 3.57
CA ASP A 48 -6.99 -10.43 4.58
C ASP A 48 -6.57 -10.02 6.00
N PHE A 49 -6.37 -8.73 6.23
CA PHE A 49 -6.01 -8.20 7.54
C PHE A 49 -7.07 -8.52 8.60
N ARG A 50 -6.62 -8.91 9.79
CA ARG A 50 -7.50 -9.29 10.91
C ARG A 50 -7.00 -8.66 12.20
N HIS A 51 -7.82 -7.79 12.74
CA HIS A 51 -7.53 -7.19 14.03
C HIS A 51 -8.81 -6.78 14.74
N ARG A 52 -8.92 -7.07 16.04
CA ARG A 52 -10.13 -6.83 16.83
C ARG A 52 -10.56 -5.36 16.86
N MET A 53 -9.59 -4.46 16.94
CA MET A 53 -9.85 -3.01 17.11
C MET A 53 -10.01 -2.28 15.78
N TRP A 54 -9.66 -2.89 14.64
CA TRP A 54 -9.65 -2.26 13.33
C TRP A 54 -10.84 -2.69 12.48
N HIS A 55 -11.42 -1.73 11.79
CA HIS A 55 -12.40 -2.01 10.74
C HIS A 55 -11.68 -2.08 9.39
N ASN A 56 -12.07 -3.07 8.60
CA ASN A 56 -11.52 -3.30 7.27
C ASN A 56 -12.45 -2.72 6.22
N LEU A 57 -11.93 -1.78 5.44
CA LEU A 57 -12.57 -1.26 4.24
C LEU A 57 -11.90 -1.89 3.03
N ASP A 58 -12.69 -2.54 2.19
CA ASP A 58 -12.20 -3.14 0.94
C ASP A 58 -13.36 -3.41 -0.02
N TYR A 59 -13.05 -3.68 -1.29
CA TYR A 59 -14.04 -4.08 -2.27
C TYR A 59 -14.20 -5.61 -2.27
N LYS A 60 -15.25 -6.11 -1.65
CA LYS A 60 -15.49 -7.56 -1.43
C LYS A 60 -15.37 -8.41 -2.70
N THR A 61 -15.84 -7.90 -3.83
CA THR A 61 -15.76 -8.61 -5.11
C THR A 61 -14.30 -8.85 -5.52
N MET A 62 -13.45 -7.86 -5.32
CA MET A 62 -12.02 -7.95 -5.62
C MET A 62 -11.30 -8.86 -4.65
N VAL A 63 -11.50 -8.65 -3.35
CA VAL A 63 -10.87 -9.47 -2.30
C VAL A 63 -11.24 -10.94 -2.50
N LYS A 64 -12.49 -11.25 -2.81
CA LYS A 64 -12.93 -12.62 -3.11
C LYS A 64 -12.23 -13.23 -4.33
N LYS A 65 -11.94 -12.42 -5.36
CA LYS A 65 -11.27 -12.86 -6.58
C LYS A 65 -9.78 -13.14 -6.33
N ILE A 66 -9.09 -12.25 -5.57
CA ILE A 66 -7.65 -12.31 -5.33
C ILE A 66 -7.30 -13.19 -4.13
N LYS A 67 -8.05 -13.05 -3.04
CA LYS A 67 -7.87 -13.77 -1.78
C LYS A 67 -9.21 -14.34 -1.32
N PRO A 68 -9.63 -15.53 -1.83
CA PRO A 68 -10.98 -16.08 -1.59
C PRO A 68 -11.38 -16.18 -0.12
N ARG A 69 -10.41 -16.26 0.80
CA ARG A 69 -10.64 -16.31 2.25
C ARG A 69 -10.60 -14.93 2.93
N GLY A 70 -10.18 -13.88 2.23
CA GLY A 70 -10.01 -12.54 2.81
C GLY A 70 -11.30 -11.73 2.85
N TYR A 71 -12.24 -11.96 1.92
CA TYR A 71 -13.47 -11.17 1.82
C TYR A 71 -14.38 -11.27 3.06
N GLU A 72 -14.26 -12.32 3.85
CA GLU A 72 -15.02 -12.53 5.09
C GLU A 72 -14.68 -11.51 6.18
N HIS A 73 -13.54 -10.82 6.04
CA HIS A 73 -13.03 -9.86 7.02
C HIS A 73 -13.27 -8.41 6.61
N THR A 74 -13.92 -8.17 5.48
CA THR A 74 -14.31 -6.83 5.05
C THR A 74 -15.55 -6.38 5.83
N ASP A 75 -15.37 -5.38 6.68
CA ASP A 75 -16.46 -4.78 7.45
C ASP A 75 -17.23 -3.75 6.61
N ILE A 76 -16.52 -2.97 5.82
CA ILE A 76 -17.05 -1.88 4.99
C ILE A 76 -16.75 -2.20 3.54
N ASN A 77 -17.78 -2.56 2.78
CA ASN A 77 -17.63 -2.85 1.36
C ASN A 77 -17.66 -1.55 0.55
N HIS A 78 -16.51 -1.16 0.00
CA HIS A 78 -16.36 0.05 -0.78
C HIS A 78 -15.30 -0.11 -1.86
N ASP A 79 -15.62 0.30 -3.08
CA ASP A 79 -14.72 0.30 -4.21
C ASP A 79 -13.98 1.65 -4.25
N LEU A 80 -12.68 1.63 -3.95
CA LEU A 80 -11.83 2.83 -3.94
C LEU A 80 -11.69 3.48 -5.32
N SER A 81 -11.92 2.75 -6.40
CA SER A 81 -11.88 3.28 -7.77
C SER A 81 -13.15 4.06 -8.16
N SER A 82 -14.20 3.96 -7.35
CA SER A 82 -15.54 4.43 -7.72
C SER A 82 -15.79 5.93 -7.56
N ILE A 83 -14.85 6.72 -7.05
CA ILE A 83 -15.00 8.16 -6.75
C ILE A 83 -16.34 8.46 -6.06
N LYS A 84 -16.65 7.66 -5.04
CA LYS A 84 -17.83 7.83 -4.20
C LYS A 84 -17.40 8.02 -2.75
N PRO A 85 -18.14 8.81 -1.97
CA PRO A 85 -17.82 8.99 -0.56
C PRO A 85 -17.74 7.66 0.19
N ILE A 86 -16.70 7.50 1.00
CA ILE A 86 -16.58 6.38 1.92
C ILE A 86 -17.77 6.42 2.90
N PRO A 87 -18.49 5.31 3.12
CA PRO A 87 -19.68 5.29 3.97
C PRO A 87 -19.33 5.33 5.47
N ILE A 88 -18.52 6.31 5.83
CA ILE A 88 -18.06 6.61 7.19
C ILE A 88 -18.36 8.09 7.46
N LYS A 89 -18.81 8.37 8.68
CA LYS A 89 -19.09 9.73 9.14
C LYS A 89 -17.80 10.57 9.15
N SER A 90 -17.91 11.84 8.78
CA SER A 90 -16.83 12.82 8.96
C SER A 90 -16.38 12.89 10.42
N ASP A 91 -15.11 13.16 10.65
CA ASP A 91 -14.53 13.36 11.98
C ASP A 91 -14.83 12.21 12.97
N SER A 92 -14.67 10.95 12.50
CA SER A 92 -14.95 9.78 13.33
C SER A 92 -13.76 8.82 13.48
N ILE A 93 -12.81 8.81 12.53
CA ILE A 93 -11.66 7.92 12.55
C ILE A 93 -10.49 8.59 13.27
N LYS A 94 -9.87 7.88 14.20
CA LYS A 94 -8.68 8.33 14.92
C LYS A 94 -7.40 8.05 14.11
N ILE A 95 -7.29 6.83 13.58
CA ILE A 95 -6.15 6.41 12.77
C ILE A 95 -6.67 5.68 11.53
N ALA A 96 -6.22 6.11 10.35
CA ALA A 96 -6.38 5.38 9.10
C ALA A 96 -5.02 4.81 8.67
N TYR A 97 -5.03 3.59 8.16
CA TYR A 97 -3.88 2.90 7.61
C TYR A 97 -4.21 2.34 6.23
N SER A 98 -3.26 2.41 5.30
CA SER A 98 -3.38 1.79 3.99
C SER A 98 -2.02 1.22 3.57
N SER A 99 -2.03 0.01 3.04
CA SER A 99 -0.79 -0.66 2.62
C SER A 99 -0.97 -1.32 1.27
N HIS A 100 -0.21 -0.85 0.27
CA HIS A 100 -0.22 -1.40 -1.08
C HIS A 100 -1.64 -1.52 -1.67
N ALA A 101 -2.36 -0.41 -1.67
CA ALA A 101 -3.70 -0.29 -2.20
C ALA A 101 -3.85 0.90 -3.18
N ILE A 102 -3.22 2.04 -2.87
CA ILE A 102 -3.41 3.26 -3.67
C ILE A 102 -2.82 3.15 -5.09
N GLU A 103 -1.80 2.33 -5.28
CA GLU A 103 -1.21 2.07 -6.60
C GLU A 103 -2.16 1.32 -7.55
N HIS A 104 -3.20 0.67 -7.00
CA HIS A 104 -4.19 -0.07 -7.79
C HIS A 104 -5.38 0.76 -8.25
N ILE A 105 -5.43 2.03 -7.92
CA ILE A 105 -6.45 2.98 -8.36
C ILE A 105 -5.83 4.10 -9.18
N ASN A 106 -6.59 4.65 -10.13
CA ASN A 106 -6.08 5.71 -11.00
C ASN A 106 -5.83 7.02 -10.23
N GLU A 107 -5.23 7.99 -10.91
CA GLU A 107 -4.83 9.25 -10.30
C GLU A 107 -6.00 10.01 -9.67
N GLU A 108 -7.14 10.10 -10.37
CA GLU A 108 -8.33 10.81 -9.90
C GLU A 108 -8.90 10.17 -8.63
N ALA A 109 -9.04 8.84 -8.64
CA ALA A 109 -9.48 8.08 -7.47
C ALA A 109 -8.50 8.16 -6.30
N GLY A 110 -7.19 8.20 -6.58
CA GLY A 110 -6.16 8.38 -5.55
C GLY A 110 -6.24 9.74 -4.85
N LYS A 111 -6.44 10.82 -5.61
CA LYS A 111 -6.68 12.16 -5.05
C LYS A 111 -7.96 12.22 -4.23
N PHE A 112 -9.04 11.67 -4.77
CA PHE A 112 -10.32 11.59 -4.06
C PHE A 112 -10.22 10.77 -2.76
N LEU A 113 -9.45 9.68 -2.78
CA LEU A 113 -9.20 8.90 -1.56
C LEU A 113 -8.54 9.75 -0.47
N MET A 114 -7.56 10.60 -0.81
CA MET A 114 -6.92 11.50 0.17
C MET A 114 -7.92 12.48 0.79
N GLU A 115 -8.80 13.08 -0.03
CA GLU A 115 -9.86 13.97 0.43
C GLU A 115 -10.83 13.24 1.37
N GLU A 116 -11.23 12.03 1.03
CA GLU A 116 -12.13 11.22 1.85
C GLU A 116 -11.49 10.77 3.16
N VAL A 117 -10.21 10.36 3.14
CA VAL A 117 -9.47 10.04 4.37
C VAL A 117 -9.36 11.28 5.25
N TYR A 118 -9.06 12.44 4.67
CA TYR A 118 -9.06 13.71 5.41
C TYR A 118 -10.43 14.02 6.02
N ARG A 119 -11.51 13.83 5.25
CA ARG A 119 -12.88 14.06 5.73
C ARG A 119 -13.23 13.20 6.93
N ILE A 120 -12.94 11.89 6.87
CA ILE A 120 -13.35 10.94 7.91
C ILE A 120 -12.47 11.00 9.17
N LEU A 121 -11.21 11.46 9.08
CA LEU A 121 -10.34 11.61 10.24
C LEU A 121 -10.85 12.71 11.17
N ILE A 122 -10.77 12.46 12.48
CA ILE A 122 -10.98 13.51 13.49
C ILE A 122 -9.87 14.58 13.39
N PRO A 123 -10.09 15.82 13.85
CA PRO A 123 -9.00 16.76 14.07
C PRO A 123 -7.90 16.13 14.94
N GLY A 124 -6.65 16.22 14.50
CA GLY A 124 -5.51 15.55 15.12
C GLY A 124 -5.35 14.06 14.77
N GLY A 125 -6.27 13.48 13.99
CA GLY A 125 -6.18 12.10 13.54
C GLY A 125 -5.03 11.87 12.57
N THR A 126 -4.53 10.64 12.52
CA THR A 126 -3.34 10.25 11.75
C THR A 126 -3.72 9.36 10.58
N PHE A 127 -3.12 9.62 9.43
CA PHE A 127 -3.11 8.72 8.28
C PHE A 127 -1.70 8.21 8.03
N ARG A 128 -1.54 6.89 7.96
CA ARG A 128 -0.32 6.23 7.55
C ARG A 128 -0.56 5.42 6.28
N ILE A 129 0.32 5.60 5.29
CA ILE A 129 0.22 4.92 4.02
C ILE A 129 1.56 4.31 3.62
N THR A 130 1.50 3.14 2.98
CA THR A 130 2.64 2.55 2.29
C THR A 130 2.25 2.15 0.88
N CYS A 131 3.17 2.32 -0.06
CA CYS A 131 3.02 1.94 -1.46
C CYS A 131 4.41 1.66 -2.06
N PRO A 132 4.52 1.11 -3.29
CA PRO A 132 5.80 0.99 -3.96
C PRO A 132 6.49 2.34 -4.12
N ASP A 133 7.79 2.40 -3.79
CA ASP A 133 8.64 3.55 -4.09
C ASP A 133 9.23 3.39 -5.49
N ILE A 134 8.69 4.11 -6.45
CA ILE A 134 9.11 3.95 -7.84
C ILE A 134 10.55 4.45 -8.08
N LEU A 135 11.04 5.42 -7.30
CA LEU A 135 12.42 5.91 -7.43
C LEU A 135 13.43 4.84 -7.01
N PHE A 136 13.13 4.08 -5.95
CA PHE A 136 13.97 2.96 -5.53
C PHE A 136 14.15 1.92 -6.65
N TYR A 137 13.07 1.59 -7.37
CA TYR A 137 13.12 0.65 -8.49
C TYR A 137 13.76 1.26 -9.73
N TYR A 138 13.54 2.54 -9.98
CA TYR A 138 14.17 3.25 -11.07
C TYR A 138 15.71 3.34 -10.89
N ASP A 139 16.16 3.60 -9.69
CA ASP A 139 17.59 3.58 -9.35
C ASP A 139 18.20 2.20 -9.58
N ALA A 140 17.50 1.14 -9.17
CA ALA A 140 17.94 -0.22 -9.43
C ALA A 140 18.04 -0.52 -10.93
N TYR A 141 17.06 -0.09 -11.72
CA TYR A 141 17.07 -0.20 -13.18
C TYR A 141 18.23 0.58 -13.81
N LYS A 142 18.43 1.84 -13.45
CA LYS A 142 19.52 2.68 -14.01
C LYS A 142 20.92 2.17 -13.66
N ASN A 143 21.08 1.57 -12.50
CA ASN A 143 22.34 0.99 -12.03
C ASN A 143 22.52 -0.49 -12.40
N ASN A 144 21.64 -1.05 -13.23
CA ASN A 144 21.63 -2.46 -13.62
C ASN A 144 21.68 -3.44 -12.43
N ASN A 145 21.00 -3.08 -11.33
CA ASN A 145 20.96 -3.87 -10.10
C ASN A 145 19.76 -4.82 -10.09
N ILE A 146 19.86 -5.90 -10.86
CA ILE A 146 18.80 -6.90 -10.99
C ILE A 146 18.48 -7.60 -9.66
N GLN A 147 19.43 -7.65 -8.72
CA GLN A 147 19.23 -8.33 -7.44
C GLN A 147 18.07 -7.76 -6.62
N VAL A 148 17.86 -6.45 -6.68
CA VAL A 148 16.73 -5.78 -6.02
C VAL A 148 15.39 -6.39 -6.47
N PHE A 149 15.24 -6.68 -7.75
CA PHE A 149 14.02 -7.26 -8.28
C PHE A 149 13.88 -8.75 -7.94
N LEU A 150 14.97 -9.51 -8.00
CA LEU A 150 14.96 -10.93 -7.69
C LEU A 150 14.65 -11.21 -6.22
N GLU A 151 15.14 -10.38 -5.30
CA GLU A 151 14.83 -10.50 -3.88
C GLU A 151 13.35 -10.26 -3.58
N ARG A 152 12.72 -9.34 -4.32
CA ARG A 152 11.29 -9.03 -4.15
C ARG A 152 10.39 -10.10 -4.73
N LEU A 153 10.66 -10.57 -5.94
CA LEU A 153 9.76 -11.44 -6.68
C LEU A 153 9.65 -12.85 -6.12
N ASN A 154 10.65 -13.28 -5.32
CA ASN A 154 10.72 -14.63 -4.80
C ASN A 154 10.34 -15.68 -5.88
N PRO A 155 11.19 -15.90 -6.91
CA PRO A 155 10.86 -16.68 -8.10
C PRO A 155 10.35 -18.09 -7.76
N HIS A 156 10.80 -18.66 -6.64
CA HIS A 156 10.40 -19.99 -6.18
C HIS A 156 8.93 -20.08 -5.75
N LYS A 157 8.30 -18.95 -5.40
CA LYS A 157 6.87 -18.92 -5.00
C LYS A 157 5.92 -18.75 -6.17
N LEU A 158 6.35 -18.14 -7.26
CA LEU A 158 5.45 -17.75 -8.35
C LEU A 158 5.40 -18.76 -9.49
N GLY A 159 6.30 -19.75 -9.52
CA GLY A 159 6.36 -20.74 -10.61
C GLY A 159 6.68 -20.11 -11.99
N VAL A 160 7.12 -18.87 -12.03
CA VAL A 160 7.46 -18.14 -13.25
C VAL A 160 8.95 -18.21 -13.46
N ASP A 161 9.36 -18.60 -14.65
CA ASP A 161 10.78 -18.59 -15.05
C ASP A 161 11.22 -17.17 -15.41
N TYR A 162 11.83 -16.49 -14.45
CA TYR A 162 12.41 -15.15 -14.66
C TYR A 162 13.83 -15.17 -15.23
N SER A 163 14.40 -16.35 -15.55
CA SER A 163 15.80 -16.47 -16.01
C SER A 163 16.07 -15.73 -17.32
N ARG A 164 15.03 -15.40 -18.06
CA ARG A 164 15.09 -14.66 -19.33
C ARG A 164 14.58 -13.22 -19.24
N SER A 165 14.17 -12.76 -18.07
CA SER A 165 13.69 -11.40 -17.91
C SER A 165 14.86 -10.43 -17.74
N SER A 166 14.87 -9.39 -18.56
CA SER A 166 15.83 -8.28 -18.43
C SER A 166 15.46 -7.37 -17.26
N ILE A 167 16.38 -6.51 -16.87
CA ILE A 167 16.12 -5.50 -15.85
C ILE A 167 15.05 -4.50 -16.29
N GLN A 168 14.98 -4.23 -17.59
CA GLN A 168 13.94 -3.40 -18.20
C GLN A 168 12.54 -3.97 -17.93
N HIS A 169 12.38 -5.26 -18.22
CA HIS A 169 11.13 -5.97 -17.95
C HIS A 169 10.79 -6.05 -16.47
N PHE A 170 11.78 -6.31 -15.60
CA PHE A 170 11.54 -6.30 -14.16
C PHE A 170 11.06 -4.95 -13.65
N PHE A 171 11.67 -3.86 -14.14
CA PHE A 171 11.28 -2.51 -13.74
C PHE A 171 9.85 -2.18 -14.18
N VAL A 172 9.53 -2.37 -15.46
CA VAL A 172 8.20 -2.07 -16.00
C VAL A 172 7.13 -2.97 -15.39
N ASN A 173 7.45 -4.23 -15.09
CA ASN A 173 6.54 -5.11 -14.35
C ASN A 173 6.31 -4.65 -12.91
N GLY A 174 7.34 -4.16 -12.25
CA GLY A 174 7.22 -3.57 -10.92
C GLY A 174 6.38 -2.30 -10.91
N LEU A 175 6.48 -1.50 -11.98
CA LEU A 175 5.70 -0.28 -12.19
C LEU A 175 4.23 -0.60 -12.49
N ALA A 176 3.98 -1.49 -13.44
CA ALA A 176 2.68 -1.65 -14.06
C ALA A 176 1.99 -2.99 -13.74
N GLY A 177 2.71 -3.93 -13.19
CA GLY A 177 2.17 -5.20 -12.67
C GLY A 177 1.99 -6.33 -13.69
N ALA A 178 2.16 -6.14 -15.02
CA ALA A 178 1.87 -7.24 -15.96
C ALA A 178 2.32 -7.08 -17.43
N LEU A 179 3.35 -6.34 -17.73
CA LEU A 179 3.76 -6.18 -19.13
C LEU A 179 4.80 -7.21 -19.60
N HIS A 180 5.23 -8.14 -18.77
CA HIS A 180 6.34 -9.06 -19.03
C HIS A 180 6.12 -10.07 -20.16
N SER A 181 4.90 -10.34 -20.55
CA SER A 181 4.57 -11.29 -21.61
C SER A 181 4.30 -10.64 -22.97
N ASP A 182 4.30 -9.33 -23.03
CA ASP A 182 3.99 -8.61 -24.27
C ASP A 182 5.27 -8.34 -25.07
N SER A 183 5.45 -9.07 -26.15
CA SER A 183 6.61 -8.96 -27.04
C SER A 183 6.79 -7.60 -27.73
N ARG A 184 5.81 -6.71 -27.62
CA ARG A 184 5.90 -5.33 -28.13
C ARG A 184 6.85 -4.47 -27.31
N TYR A 185 7.05 -4.81 -26.04
CA TYR A 185 7.91 -4.05 -25.12
C TYR A 185 9.29 -4.69 -25.04
N THR A 186 10.12 -4.41 -26.07
CA THR A 186 11.51 -4.85 -26.07
C THR A 186 12.36 -4.01 -25.11
N ASP A 187 13.53 -4.53 -24.68
CA ASP A 187 14.46 -3.80 -23.84
C ASP A 187 14.82 -2.44 -24.43
N SER A 188 15.12 -2.42 -25.76
CA SER A 188 15.45 -1.18 -26.47
C SER A 188 14.31 -0.17 -26.49
N TYR A 189 13.06 -0.63 -26.60
CA TYR A 189 11.90 0.24 -26.52
C TYR A 189 11.74 0.86 -25.12
N ILE A 190 11.91 0.05 -24.08
CA ILE A 190 11.82 0.53 -22.71
C ILE A 190 12.91 1.58 -22.44
N ASP A 191 14.17 1.26 -22.82
CA ASP A 191 15.29 2.19 -22.69
C ASP A 191 15.08 3.48 -23.48
N GLU A 192 14.53 3.41 -24.71
CA GLU A 192 14.22 4.57 -25.53
C GLU A 192 13.22 5.51 -24.84
N ILE A 193 12.12 4.97 -24.31
CA ILE A 193 11.10 5.75 -23.60
C ILE A 193 11.72 6.49 -22.40
N PHE A 194 12.48 5.79 -21.54
CA PHE A 194 13.12 6.41 -20.36
C PHE A 194 14.31 7.34 -20.69
N ASN A 195 14.84 7.29 -21.92
CA ASN A 195 15.89 8.19 -22.36
C ASN A 195 15.35 9.41 -23.13
N THR A 196 14.12 9.35 -23.65
CA THR A 196 13.54 10.40 -24.49
C THR A 196 12.46 11.22 -23.80
N LEU A 197 11.69 10.63 -22.91
CA LEU A 197 10.65 11.33 -22.16
C LEU A 197 11.14 11.78 -20.78
N PRO A 198 10.58 12.86 -20.24
CA PRO A 198 10.71 13.17 -18.83
C PRO A 198 10.27 11.98 -17.96
N PHE A 199 10.91 11.79 -16.81
CA PHE A 199 10.73 10.61 -15.99
C PHE A 199 9.25 10.27 -15.69
N GLU A 200 8.49 11.26 -15.23
CA GLU A 200 7.08 11.07 -14.89
C GLU A 200 6.22 10.73 -16.13
N GLU A 201 6.52 11.34 -17.27
CA GLU A 201 5.83 11.05 -18.53
C GLU A 201 6.13 9.63 -19.03
N ALA A 202 7.37 9.16 -18.83
CA ALA A 202 7.75 7.78 -19.14
C ALA A 202 7.01 6.76 -18.26
N LEU A 203 6.86 7.04 -16.95
CA LEU A 203 6.07 6.21 -16.06
C LEU A 203 4.59 6.16 -16.51
N ASP A 204 4.00 7.32 -16.78
CA ASP A 204 2.62 7.43 -17.25
C ASP A 204 2.40 6.73 -18.58
N HIS A 205 3.41 6.76 -19.47
CA HIS A 205 3.35 6.05 -20.73
C HIS A 205 3.09 4.55 -20.51
N PHE A 206 3.85 3.90 -19.64
CA PHE A 206 3.68 2.47 -19.36
C PHE A 206 2.38 2.16 -18.61
N ILE A 207 1.95 3.02 -17.70
CA ILE A 207 0.67 2.85 -17.00
C ILE A 207 -0.52 2.92 -17.99
N LYS A 208 -0.50 3.85 -18.94
CA LYS A 208 -1.55 4.01 -19.96
C LYS A 208 -1.63 2.85 -20.96
N LEU A 209 -0.56 2.07 -21.10
CA LEU A 209 -0.55 0.88 -21.96
C LEU A 209 -1.25 -0.32 -21.34
N LEU A 210 -1.52 -0.27 -20.04
CA LEU A 210 -2.24 -1.34 -19.37
C LEU A 210 -3.68 -1.42 -19.87
N PRO A 211 -4.21 -2.63 -20.09
CA PRO A 211 -5.63 -2.77 -20.32
C PRO A 211 -6.37 -2.17 -19.12
N ILE A 212 -7.34 -1.32 -19.40
CA ILE A 212 -8.29 -0.86 -18.39
C ILE A 212 -9.07 -2.10 -17.97
N ASP A 213 -8.51 -2.87 -17.08
CA ASP A 213 -9.23 -3.99 -16.48
C ASP A 213 -10.24 -3.41 -15.51
N SER A 214 -11.45 -3.29 -16.00
CA SER A 214 -12.62 -2.86 -15.29
C SER A 214 -13.00 -3.79 -14.12
N GLY A 215 -12.06 -4.35 -13.41
CA GLY A 215 -12.31 -5.20 -12.25
C GLY A 215 -11.12 -5.99 -11.74
N GLY A 216 -9.91 -5.65 -12.15
CA GLY A 216 -8.78 -6.55 -11.88
C GLY A 216 -7.99 -6.35 -10.62
N GLY A 217 -7.78 -5.15 -10.13
CA GLY A 217 -6.93 -4.92 -8.92
C GLY A 217 -5.52 -5.54 -8.96
N TYR A 218 -5.18 -6.19 -10.06
CA TYR A 218 -3.89 -6.86 -10.24
C TYR A 218 -2.82 -5.92 -10.77
N PHE A 219 -3.23 -4.86 -11.45
CA PHE A 219 -2.33 -3.92 -12.11
C PHE A 219 -2.21 -2.65 -11.30
N HIS A 220 -1.00 -2.09 -11.29
CA HIS A 220 -0.81 -0.74 -10.76
C HIS A 220 -1.32 0.25 -11.80
N GLN A 221 -2.28 1.07 -11.43
CA GLN A 221 -2.85 2.14 -12.25
C GLN A 221 -2.26 3.51 -11.90
N ASN A 222 -1.32 3.52 -10.96
CA ASN A 222 -0.65 4.71 -10.47
C ASN A 222 0.75 4.36 -9.96
N TRP A 223 1.61 5.34 -9.86
CA TRP A 223 2.95 5.25 -9.31
C TRP A 223 3.17 6.37 -8.30
N PHE A 224 4.07 6.14 -7.35
CA PHE A 224 4.35 7.13 -6.31
C PHE A 224 5.84 7.32 -6.10
N THR A 225 6.20 8.61 -5.99
CA THR A 225 7.41 9.10 -5.36
C THR A 225 7.01 9.79 -4.05
N GLU A 226 7.99 10.09 -3.20
CA GLU A 226 7.79 10.93 -2.02
C GLU A 226 7.06 12.24 -2.38
N ASN A 227 7.58 12.98 -3.37
CA ASN A 227 7.02 14.28 -3.78
C ASN A 227 5.57 14.17 -4.27
N LYS A 228 5.24 13.14 -5.07
CA LYS A 228 3.87 12.96 -5.56
C LYS A 228 2.90 12.62 -4.44
N MET A 229 3.31 11.76 -3.51
CA MET A 229 2.50 11.40 -2.36
C MET A 229 2.32 12.59 -1.41
N GLU A 230 3.40 13.33 -1.12
CA GLU A 230 3.35 14.55 -0.31
C GLU A 230 2.36 15.55 -0.91
N LYS A 231 2.45 15.79 -2.23
CA LYS A 231 1.50 16.68 -2.91
C LYS A 231 0.05 16.22 -2.77
N TYR A 232 -0.24 14.94 -2.89
CA TYR A 232 -1.59 14.40 -2.70
C TYR A 232 -2.12 14.68 -1.29
N MET A 233 -1.26 14.51 -0.29
CA MET A 233 -1.60 14.79 1.10
C MET A 233 -1.80 16.30 1.35
N GLU A 234 -0.91 17.15 0.81
CA GLU A 234 -1.02 18.60 0.96
C GLU A 234 -2.28 19.17 0.30
N ASP A 235 -2.58 18.72 -0.92
CA ASP A 235 -3.76 19.13 -1.69
C ASP A 235 -5.07 18.74 -0.95
N ALA A 236 -5.08 17.64 -0.23
CA ALA A 236 -6.20 17.23 0.62
C ALA A 236 -6.29 18.00 1.96
N GLY A 237 -5.26 18.78 2.32
CA GLY A 237 -5.23 19.60 3.53
C GLY A 237 -4.46 19.01 4.72
N PHE A 238 -3.82 17.86 4.56
CA PHE A 238 -3.00 17.27 5.61
C PHE A 238 -1.80 18.14 5.98
N LYS A 239 -1.35 17.97 7.21
CA LYS A 239 -0.14 18.62 7.76
C LYS A 239 0.75 17.59 8.47
N LYS A 240 1.94 18.04 8.90
CA LYS A 240 2.94 17.17 9.55
C LYS A 240 3.24 15.93 8.74
N ILE A 241 3.33 16.11 7.43
CA ILE A 241 3.68 15.06 6.48
C ILE A 241 5.14 14.68 6.72
N VAL A 242 5.41 13.39 6.88
CA VAL A 242 6.76 12.88 7.11
C VAL A 242 6.96 11.56 6.36
N VAL A 243 8.11 11.40 5.75
CA VAL A 243 8.61 10.11 5.30
C VAL A 243 9.21 9.39 6.50
N THR A 244 8.90 8.13 6.63
CA THR A 244 9.32 7.30 7.75
C THR A 244 9.92 5.99 7.23
N GLY A 245 10.04 5.01 8.08
CA GLY A 245 10.42 3.64 7.71
C GLY A 245 9.45 2.62 8.33
N PRO A 246 9.65 1.34 8.06
CA PRO A 246 8.84 0.28 8.65
C PRO A 246 8.82 0.40 10.16
N GLY A 247 7.64 0.38 10.75
CA GLY A 247 7.44 0.51 12.19
C GLY A 247 7.80 1.85 12.82
N LYS A 248 8.23 2.84 12.04
CA LYS A 248 8.54 4.18 12.57
C LYS A 248 7.31 5.08 12.48
N SER A 249 6.33 4.83 13.32
CA SER A 249 5.12 5.65 13.43
C SER A 249 5.11 6.49 14.70
N ARG A 250 4.48 7.66 14.65
CA ARG A 250 4.15 8.46 15.83
C ARG A 250 3.02 7.87 16.65
N GLU A 251 2.21 7.00 16.05
CA GLU A 251 1.11 6.32 16.70
C GLU A 251 1.60 5.06 17.41
N PRO A 252 1.51 4.99 18.74
CA PRO A 252 2.00 3.84 19.51
C PRO A 252 1.43 2.51 19.04
N VAL A 253 0.16 2.48 18.64
CA VAL A 253 -0.51 1.25 18.15
C VAL A 253 0.07 0.76 16.83
N LEU A 254 0.48 1.65 15.93
CA LEU A 254 1.11 1.29 14.67
C LEU A 254 2.57 0.86 14.89
N PHE A 255 3.31 1.61 15.71
CA PHE A 255 4.68 1.27 16.08
C PHE A 255 4.77 -0.10 16.74
N ALA A 256 3.99 -0.32 17.79
CA ALA A 256 3.99 -1.58 18.52
C ALA A 256 3.39 -2.72 17.68
N GLY A 257 2.33 -2.46 16.93
CA GLY A 257 1.68 -3.46 16.08
C GLY A 257 2.59 -3.99 14.98
N GLN A 258 3.52 -3.18 14.46
CA GLN A 258 4.52 -3.63 13.49
C GLN A 258 5.41 -4.73 14.06
N LEU A 259 5.81 -4.64 15.34
CA LEU A 259 6.64 -5.64 16.01
C LEU A 259 5.97 -7.04 16.03
N PHE A 260 4.65 -7.08 15.96
CA PHE A 260 3.84 -8.30 15.95
C PHE A 260 3.30 -8.67 14.56
N GLY A 261 3.77 -7.98 13.52
CA GLY A 261 3.44 -8.31 12.13
C GLY A 261 2.05 -7.86 11.68
N PHE A 262 1.43 -6.88 12.35
CA PHE A 262 0.14 -6.32 11.91
C PHE A 262 0.30 -5.22 10.86
N PHE A 263 1.31 -4.36 11.00
CA PHE A 263 1.51 -3.21 10.13
C PHE A 263 2.91 -3.22 9.52
N ASP A 264 3.08 -2.52 8.39
CA ASP A 264 4.37 -2.35 7.70
C ASP A 264 5.12 -3.68 7.47
N THR A 265 4.36 -4.74 7.19
CA THR A 265 4.90 -6.08 6.99
C THR A 265 5.46 -6.29 5.59
N THR A 266 5.29 -5.32 4.72
CA THR A 266 5.83 -5.34 3.36
C THR A 266 7.33 -5.16 3.36
N THR A 267 7.97 -5.64 2.32
CA THR A 267 9.43 -5.74 2.19
C THR A 267 10.12 -4.42 2.50
N VAL A 268 11.02 -4.44 3.45
CA VAL A 268 11.93 -3.33 3.77
C VAL A 268 12.87 -3.10 2.57
N GLY A 269 12.58 -2.16 1.77
CA GLY A 269 13.26 -1.87 0.51
C GLY A 269 12.25 -1.86 -0.63
N GLY A 270 12.13 -0.72 -1.28
CA GLY A 270 11.21 -0.51 -2.39
C GLY A 270 9.78 -0.20 -1.98
N SER A 271 9.50 0.09 -0.70
CA SER A 271 8.24 0.68 -0.27
C SER A 271 8.47 2.06 0.36
N LEU A 272 7.66 3.00 -0.05
CA LEU A 272 7.52 4.32 0.55
C LEU A 272 6.60 4.20 1.78
N PHE A 273 7.00 4.81 2.89
CA PHE A 273 6.22 4.87 4.12
C PHE A 273 6.01 6.33 4.50
N MET A 274 4.79 6.79 4.47
CA MET A 274 4.46 8.17 4.81
C MET A 274 3.37 8.25 5.87
N GLU A 275 3.45 9.30 6.68
CA GLU A 275 2.49 9.57 7.72
C GLU A 275 2.17 11.06 7.77
N CYS A 276 0.89 11.38 7.92
CA CYS A 276 0.41 12.75 8.01
C CYS A 276 -0.72 12.87 9.04
N SER A 277 -1.11 14.10 9.37
CA SER A 277 -2.19 14.34 10.32
C SER A 277 -3.18 15.38 9.80
N LYS A 278 -4.46 15.21 10.15
CA LYS A 278 -5.45 16.26 10.02
C LYS A 278 -5.15 17.33 11.07
N PRO A 279 -5.09 18.65 10.73
CA PRO A 279 -4.86 19.70 11.70
C PRO A 279 -5.84 19.64 12.87
N LEU A 280 -5.36 20.08 14.04
CA LEU A 280 -6.26 20.54 15.12
C LEU A 280 -6.79 21.89 14.64
N ASN A 281 -8.09 22.07 14.59
CA ASN A 281 -8.72 23.34 14.16
C ASN A 281 -8.16 24.55 14.89
#